data_96862f6630f2a07e60a3dbf5bdc2aa96
#
_entry.id   96862f6630f2a07e60a3dbf5bdc2aa96
#
_cell.length_a   1.000
_cell.length_b   1.000
_cell.length_c   1.000
_cell.angle_alpha   90.00
_cell.angle_beta   90.00
_cell.angle_gamma   90.00
#
_symmetry.space_group_name_H-M   'P 1'
#
loop_
_entity.id
_entity.type
_entity.pdbx_description
1 polymer ?
#
loop_
_entity_poly.entity_id
_entity_poly.type
_entity_poly.pdbx_seq_one_letter_code
_entity_poly.pdbx_strand_id
1 'polypeptide(L)'
;MCIRDRERQEAANFIEAEINKDIANNVYENGRVLTRFPPEPNGYLHIGHVKSICLNFGLGEKYHGETNVRFDDTNPAKEEVEYVNSILEDIKWLGFKWKEPVHYASDYFPQLYEFACKLIRMGLAYVDDQTSEEIHDTRGDFLHPGKESPWRNRSVEENLQLFQEMKNGKYKDGEKVLRAKIDMSAPNVVMRDPVSYTHLRAHETDSY
;
A
#
# COMPACT_ATOMS: atom_id res chain seq x y z
N MET A 1 -56.53 -2.97 -10.04
CA MET A 1 -55.75 -1.82 -9.52
C MET A 1 -54.36 -2.37 -9.31
N CYS A 2 -53.50 -2.26 -10.34
CA CYS A 2 -52.14 -2.82 -10.31
C CYS A 2 -51.27 -1.96 -9.44
N ILE A 3 -50.75 -2.58 -8.37
CA ILE A 3 -49.65 -2.03 -7.59
C ILE A 3 -48.42 -2.23 -8.45
N ARG A 4 -47.92 -1.14 -9.05
CA ARG A 4 -46.62 -1.12 -9.72
C ARG A 4 -45.57 -1.45 -8.66
N ASP A 5 -44.88 -2.58 -8.82
CA ASP A 5 -43.62 -2.85 -8.17
C ASP A 5 -42.68 -1.68 -8.48
N ARG A 6 -42.51 -0.80 -7.51
CA ARG A 6 -41.33 0.08 -7.47
C ARG A 6 -40.16 -0.83 -7.22
N GLU A 7 -39.40 -1.08 -8.27
CA GLU A 7 -38.03 -1.56 -8.10
C GLU A 7 -37.40 -0.71 -7.00
N ARG A 8 -37.17 -1.30 -5.85
CA ARG A 8 -36.29 -0.71 -4.84
C ARG A 8 -34.95 -0.58 -5.52
N GLN A 9 -34.60 0.61 -5.99
CA GLN A 9 -33.20 0.94 -6.22
C GLN A 9 -32.53 0.71 -4.87
N GLU A 10 -31.79 -0.40 -4.75
CA GLU A 10 -30.87 -0.59 -3.63
C GLU A 10 -30.01 0.67 -3.61
N ALA A 11 -30.04 1.38 -2.49
CA ALA A 11 -29.24 2.58 -2.32
C ALA A 11 -27.78 2.14 -2.47
N ALA A 12 -27.15 2.53 -3.57
CA ALA A 12 -25.76 2.26 -3.83
C ALA A 12 -24.95 2.76 -2.62
N ASN A 13 -24.06 1.92 -2.08
CA ASN A 13 -23.15 2.39 -1.04
C ASN A 13 -22.27 3.51 -1.63
N PHE A 14 -21.59 4.26 -0.77
CA PHE A 14 -20.82 5.44 -1.23
C PHE A 14 -19.71 5.07 -2.24
N ILE A 15 -19.14 3.85 -2.17
CA ILE A 15 -18.13 3.36 -3.12
C ILE A 15 -18.76 3.15 -4.49
N GLU A 16 -19.92 2.51 -4.54
CA GLU A 16 -20.66 2.30 -5.80
C GLU A 16 -21.14 3.63 -6.41
N ALA A 17 -21.56 4.57 -5.57
CA ALA A 17 -21.95 5.90 -6.03
C ALA A 17 -20.77 6.62 -6.71
N GLU A 18 -19.57 6.54 -6.15
CA GLU A 18 -18.36 7.13 -6.75
C GLU A 18 -17.93 6.39 -8.02
N ILE A 19 -17.95 5.05 -8.03
CA ILE A 19 -17.67 4.26 -9.24
C ILE A 19 -18.63 4.64 -10.38
N ASN A 20 -19.92 4.74 -10.09
CA ASN A 20 -20.92 5.10 -11.10
C ASN A 20 -20.70 6.52 -11.65
N LYS A 21 -20.34 7.45 -10.80
CA LYS A 21 -19.98 8.82 -11.20
C LYS A 21 -18.72 8.83 -12.08
N ASP A 22 -17.71 8.09 -11.73
CA ASP A 22 -16.46 7.99 -12.49
C ASP A 22 -16.69 7.34 -13.86
N ILE A 23 -17.52 6.29 -13.92
CA ILE A 23 -17.91 5.66 -15.20
C ILE A 23 -18.67 6.68 -16.07
N ALA A 24 -19.63 7.41 -15.50
CA ALA A 24 -20.40 8.42 -16.24
C ALA A 24 -19.51 9.56 -16.77
N ASN A 25 -18.43 9.88 -16.09
CA ASN A 25 -17.44 10.88 -16.48
C ASN A 25 -16.30 10.34 -17.35
N ASN A 26 -16.33 9.06 -17.75
CA ASN A 26 -15.28 8.38 -18.52
C ASN A 26 -13.88 8.49 -17.88
N VAL A 27 -13.80 8.42 -16.55
CA VAL A 27 -12.51 8.47 -15.80
C VAL A 27 -11.67 7.23 -16.07
N TYR A 28 -12.32 6.06 -16.27
CA TYR A 28 -11.64 4.80 -16.53
C TYR A 28 -11.52 4.53 -18.02
N GLU A 29 -10.33 4.16 -18.48
CA GLU A 29 -10.15 3.66 -19.84
C GLU A 29 -11.06 2.43 -20.05
N ASN A 30 -11.90 2.48 -21.08
CA ASN A 30 -12.84 1.42 -21.43
C ASN A 30 -13.91 1.10 -20.35
N GLY A 31 -14.15 1.99 -19.39
CA GLY A 31 -15.14 1.77 -18.31
C GLY A 31 -14.81 0.61 -17.36
N ARG A 32 -13.57 0.13 -17.35
CA ARG A 32 -13.17 -1.07 -16.62
C ARG A 32 -12.83 -0.77 -15.17
N VAL A 33 -13.52 -1.40 -14.23
CA VAL A 33 -13.24 -1.29 -12.79
C VAL A 33 -12.25 -2.38 -12.39
N LEU A 34 -11.12 -1.97 -11.83
CA LEU A 34 -10.10 -2.87 -11.30
C LEU A 34 -10.04 -2.73 -9.79
N THR A 35 -10.10 -3.85 -9.09
CA THR A 35 -9.96 -3.89 -7.64
C THR A 35 -8.75 -4.72 -7.23
N ARG A 36 -8.36 -4.65 -5.97
CA ARG A 36 -7.23 -5.40 -5.44
C ARG A 36 -7.51 -5.87 -4.02
N PHE A 37 -7.21 -7.14 -3.77
CA PHE A 37 -7.12 -7.67 -2.42
C PHE A 37 -5.64 -7.86 -2.06
N PRO A 38 -5.06 -7.10 -1.12
CA PRO A 38 -3.65 -7.13 -0.76
C PRO A 38 -3.44 -7.76 0.63
N PRO A 39 -3.54 -9.09 0.80
CA PRO A 39 -3.31 -9.69 2.11
C PRO A 39 -1.83 -9.74 2.46
N GLU A 40 -1.50 -9.62 3.76
CA GLU A 40 -0.20 -10.00 4.28
C GLU A 40 -0.20 -11.51 4.58
N PRO A 41 0.78 -12.30 4.09
CA PRO A 41 0.83 -13.76 4.33
C PRO A 41 1.48 -14.10 5.69
N ASN A 42 1.00 -13.47 6.76
CA ASN A 42 1.52 -13.60 8.13
C ASN A 42 0.56 -14.34 9.08
N GLY A 43 -0.54 -14.91 8.56
CA GLY A 43 -1.52 -15.65 9.33
C GLY A 43 -2.75 -16.03 8.50
N TYR A 44 -3.64 -16.81 9.13
CA TYR A 44 -4.92 -17.21 8.53
C TYR A 44 -5.91 -16.05 8.46
N LEU A 45 -6.81 -16.12 7.47
CA LEU A 45 -7.88 -15.14 7.33
C LEU A 45 -8.91 -15.23 8.48
N HIS A 46 -9.54 -14.14 8.78
CA HIS A 46 -10.67 -14.05 9.70
C HIS A 46 -11.84 -13.30 9.05
N ILE A 47 -12.99 -13.24 9.73
CA ILE A 47 -14.22 -12.64 9.19
C ILE A 47 -14.05 -11.19 8.69
N GLY A 48 -13.12 -10.44 9.26
CA GLY A 48 -12.80 -9.09 8.77
C GLY A 48 -12.20 -9.10 7.36
N HIS A 49 -11.36 -10.08 7.05
CA HIS A 49 -10.81 -10.27 5.70
C HIS A 49 -11.90 -10.72 4.71
N VAL A 50 -12.83 -11.60 5.13
CA VAL A 50 -13.97 -12.02 4.31
C VAL A 50 -14.79 -10.81 3.85
N LYS A 51 -15.05 -9.84 4.74
CA LYS A 51 -15.73 -8.60 4.38
C LYS A 51 -14.98 -7.83 3.28
N SER A 52 -13.67 -7.73 3.38
CA SER A 52 -12.83 -7.07 2.37
C SER A 52 -12.82 -7.82 1.05
N ILE A 53 -12.74 -9.16 1.10
CA ILE A 53 -12.80 -10.03 -0.08
C ILE A 53 -14.15 -9.82 -0.79
N CYS A 54 -15.27 -9.98 -0.08
CA CYS A 54 -16.60 -9.82 -0.67
C CYS A 54 -16.80 -8.41 -1.28
N LEU A 55 -16.26 -7.37 -0.65
CA LEU A 55 -16.33 -6.02 -1.19
C LEU A 55 -15.53 -5.90 -2.50
N ASN A 56 -14.25 -6.26 -2.49
CA ASN A 56 -13.37 -6.08 -3.65
C ASN A 56 -13.78 -6.96 -4.83
N PHE A 57 -14.00 -8.24 -4.58
CA PHE A 57 -14.39 -9.18 -5.64
C PHE A 57 -15.81 -8.93 -6.12
N GLY A 58 -16.75 -8.63 -5.21
CA GLY A 58 -18.13 -8.31 -5.58
C GLY A 58 -18.23 -7.04 -6.44
N LEU A 59 -17.44 -6.01 -6.15
CA LEU A 59 -17.36 -4.84 -7.03
C LEU A 59 -16.73 -5.18 -8.38
N GLY A 60 -15.66 -5.97 -8.41
CA GLY A 60 -15.05 -6.45 -9.65
C GLY A 60 -16.08 -7.16 -10.54
N GLU A 61 -16.81 -8.13 -9.98
CA GLU A 61 -17.85 -8.87 -10.71
C GLU A 61 -19.02 -7.97 -11.14
N LYS A 62 -19.54 -7.14 -10.22
CA LYS A 62 -20.67 -6.24 -10.49
C LYS A 62 -20.43 -5.29 -11.65
N TYR A 63 -19.23 -4.79 -11.78
CA TYR A 63 -18.85 -3.82 -12.81
C TYR A 63 -18.09 -4.46 -13.99
N HIS A 64 -18.18 -5.78 -14.15
CA HIS A 64 -17.54 -6.53 -15.24
C HIS A 64 -16.03 -6.25 -15.34
N GLY A 65 -15.41 -6.00 -14.21
CA GLY A 65 -14.00 -5.72 -14.07
C GLY A 65 -13.21 -6.94 -13.61
N GLU A 66 -12.06 -6.71 -13.01
CA GLU A 66 -11.18 -7.76 -12.51
C GLU A 66 -10.66 -7.42 -11.11
N THR A 67 -10.40 -8.45 -10.33
CA THR A 67 -9.75 -8.32 -9.01
C THR A 67 -8.38 -8.98 -9.04
N ASN A 68 -7.35 -8.21 -8.72
CA ASN A 68 -6.00 -8.73 -8.54
C ASN A 68 -5.80 -9.17 -7.08
N VAL A 69 -5.09 -10.29 -6.89
CA VAL A 69 -4.50 -10.64 -5.59
C VAL A 69 -3.04 -10.26 -5.61
N ARG A 70 -2.61 -9.44 -4.66
CA ARG A 70 -1.21 -9.10 -4.48
C ARG A 70 -0.83 -9.26 -3.02
N PHE A 71 -0.02 -10.25 -2.71
CA PHE A 71 0.51 -10.41 -1.39
C PHE A 71 1.41 -9.24 -1.02
N ASP A 72 1.20 -8.70 0.19
CA ASP A 72 2.03 -7.64 0.75
C ASP A 72 3.13 -8.28 1.60
N ASP A 73 4.01 -9.02 0.93
CA ASP A 73 5.09 -9.83 1.46
C ASP A 73 6.36 -8.98 1.66
N THR A 74 6.26 -7.95 2.50
CA THR A 74 7.36 -7.02 2.75
C THR A 74 8.18 -7.36 4.00
N ASN A 75 7.74 -8.34 4.79
CA ASN A 75 8.41 -8.78 6.02
C ASN A 75 8.63 -10.30 6.06
N PRO A 76 9.69 -10.81 5.41
CA PRO A 76 9.95 -12.24 5.26
C PRO A 76 10.17 -13.00 6.58
N ALA A 77 10.44 -12.31 7.69
CA ALA A 77 10.56 -12.96 8.99
C ALA A 77 9.21 -13.48 9.55
N LYS A 78 8.09 -13.10 8.92
CA LYS A 78 6.73 -13.44 9.37
C LYS A 78 5.88 -14.13 8.30
N GLU A 79 6.44 -14.35 7.11
CA GLU A 79 5.71 -14.80 5.94
C GLU A 79 5.98 -16.27 5.69
N GLU A 80 4.92 -17.05 5.52
CA GLU A 80 4.99 -18.49 5.28
C GLU A 80 4.13 -18.88 4.07
N VAL A 81 4.66 -19.78 3.25
CA VAL A 81 3.97 -20.33 2.07
C VAL A 81 2.63 -20.99 2.45
N GLU A 82 2.54 -21.52 3.65
CA GLU A 82 1.29 -22.10 4.18
C GLU A 82 0.16 -21.07 4.20
N TYR A 83 0.43 -19.85 4.67
CA TYR A 83 -0.58 -18.79 4.71
C TYR A 83 -0.97 -18.30 3.32
N VAL A 84 -0.01 -18.21 2.39
CA VAL A 84 -0.31 -17.90 0.98
C VAL A 84 -1.31 -18.90 0.42
N ASN A 85 -1.04 -20.18 0.55
CA ASN A 85 -1.92 -21.24 0.04
C ASN A 85 -3.30 -21.21 0.71
N SER A 86 -3.35 -21.08 2.03
CA SER A 86 -4.61 -21.00 2.78
C SER A 86 -5.46 -19.80 2.34
N ILE A 87 -4.85 -18.62 2.16
CA ILE A 87 -5.55 -17.41 1.70
C ILE A 87 -6.16 -17.64 0.30
N LEU A 88 -5.41 -18.24 -0.62
CA LEU A 88 -5.91 -18.52 -1.97
C LEU A 88 -7.04 -19.57 -1.96
N GLU A 89 -6.94 -20.58 -1.09
CA GLU A 89 -8.02 -21.56 -0.89
C GLU A 89 -9.28 -20.92 -0.32
N ASP A 90 -9.14 -20.03 0.68
CA ASP A 90 -10.26 -19.32 1.28
C ASP A 90 -10.99 -18.42 0.26
N ILE A 91 -10.26 -17.73 -0.62
CA ILE A 91 -10.87 -16.93 -1.70
C ILE A 91 -11.67 -17.84 -2.65
N LYS A 92 -11.12 -18.99 -3.04
CA LYS A 92 -11.82 -19.97 -3.88
C LYS A 92 -13.04 -20.55 -3.17
N TRP A 93 -12.92 -20.88 -1.88
CA TRP A 93 -14.02 -21.42 -1.07
C TRP A 93 -15.17 -20.42 -0.96
N LEU A 94 -14.88 -19.10 -0.89
CA LEU A 94 -15.88 -18.04 -0.94
C LEU A 94 -16.53 -17.88 -2.32
N GLY A 95 -16.07 -18.62 -3.34
CA GLY A 95 -16.64 -18.63 -4.68
C GLY A 95 -16.03 -17.61 -5.63
N PHE A 96 -15.00 -16.87 -5.22
CA PHE A 96 -14.37 -15.83 -6.04
C PHE A 96 -13.21 -16.36 -6.89
N LYS A 97 -12.93 -15.61 -7.98
CA LYS A 97 -11.79 -15.83 -8.88
C LYS A 97 -11.02 -14.52 -9.02
N TRP A 98 -9.71 -14.60 -9.00
CA TRP A 98 -8.84 -13.46 -9.25
C TRP A 98 -8.27 -13.48 -10.67
N LYS A 99 -7.72 -12.34 -11.08
CA LYS A 99 -6.93 -12.24 -12.29
C LYS A 99 -5.54 -12.84 -12.07
N GLU A 100 -5.19 -13.80 -12.89
CA GLU A 100 -3.83 -14.34 -12.90
C GLU A 100 -2.85 -13.38 -13.61
N PRO A 101 -1.56 -13.37 -13.21
CA PRO A 101 -0.99 -14.13 -12.11
C PRO A 101 -1.26 -13.49 -10.74
N VAL A 102 -1.06 -14.26 -9.66
CA VAL A 102 -0.92 -13.70 -8.32
C VAL A 102 0.37 -12.88 -8.26
N HIS A 103 0.32 -11.71 -7.64
CA HIS A 103 1.44 -10.80 -7.51
C HIS A 103 2.00 -10.81 -6.09
N TYR A 104 3.30 -10.53 -5.97
CA TYR A 104 3.99 -10.37 -4.70
C TYR A 104 4.65 -8.99 -4.66
N ALA A 105 4.57 -8.29 -3.52
CA ALA A 105 5.21 -6.99 -3.40
C ALA A 105 6.73 -7.10 -3.52
N SER A 106 7.31 -8.20 -3.04
CA SER A 106 8.75 -8.50 -3.12
C SER A 106 9.28 -8.58 -4.57
N ASP A 107 8.47 -9.02 -5.54
CA ASP A 107 8.86 -9.06 -6.95
C ASP A 107 9.21 -7.67 -7.51
N TYR A 108 8.72 -6.62 -6.88
CA TYR A 108 8.87 -5.23 -7.31
C TYR A 108 9.95 -4.47 -6.54
N PHE A 109 10.67 -5.06 -5.59
CA PHE A 109 11.66 -4.36 -4.77
C PHE A 109 12.75 -3.63 -5.59
N PRO A 110 13.32 -4.21 -6.65
CA PRO A 110 14.27 -3.47 -7.47
C PRO A 110 13.66 -2.21 -8.11
N GLN A 111 12.43 -2.32 -8.60
CA GLN A 111 11.72 -1.20 -9.21
C GLN A 111 11.32 -0.14 -8.16
N LEU A 112 10.89 -0.57 -6.98
CA LEU A 112 10.56 0.33 -5.87
C LEU A 112 11.79 1.10 -5.40
N TYR A 113 12.97 0.46 -5.36
CA TYR A 113 14.24 1.11 -5.07
C TYR A 113 14.56 2.20 -6.10
N GLU A 114 14.40 1.92 -7.39
CA GLU A 114 14.63 2.92 -8.44
C GLU A 114 13.63 4.10 -8.35
N PHE A 115 12.37 3.83 -8.01
CA PHE A 115 11.39 4.89 -7.75
C PHE A 115 11.78 5.76 -6.55
N ALA A 116 12.27 5.15 -5.46
CA ALA A 116 12.78 5.87 -4.32
C ALA A 116 13.97 6.77 -4.68
N CYS A 117 14.95 6.23 -5.45
CA CYS A 117 16.06 7.02 -5.98
C CYS A 117 15.57 8.20 -6.85
N LYS A 118 14.52 7.98 -7.65
CA LYS A 118 13.91 9.04 -8.45
C LYS A 118 13.32 10.14 -7.57
N LEU A 119 12.59 9.79 -6.52
CA LEU A 119 12.03 10.74 -5.56
C LEU A 119 13.13 11.56 -4.87
N ILE A 120 14.25 10.92 -4.48
CA ILE A 120 15.40 11.63 -3.91
C ILE A 120 15.98 12.62 -4.93
N ARG A 121 16.19 12.22 -6.20
CA ARG A 121 16.69 13.12 -7.25
C ARG A 121 15.77 14.32 -7.52
N MET A 122 14.48 14.14 -7.31
CA MET A 122 13.48 15.21 -7.43
C MET A 122 13.41 16.10 -6.18
N GLY A 123 14.15 15.80 -5.11
CA GLY A 123 14.06 16.50 -3.83
C GLY A 123 12.78 16.22 -3.04
N LEU A 124 12.07 15.13 -3.36
CA LEU A 124 10.80 14.74 -2.75
C LEU A 124 10.94 13.64 -1.69
N ALA A 125 12.15 13.17 -1.43
CA ALA A 125 12.47 12.24 -0.36
C ALA A 125 13.85 12.51 0.21
N TYR A 126 14.05 12.14 1.47
CA TYR A 126 15.32 12.31 2.18
C TYR A 126 15.56 11.19 3.17
N VAL A 127 16.82 10.91 3.46
CA VAL A 127 17.22 9.95 4.51
C VAL A 127 17.24 10.68 5.85
N ASP A 128 16.52 10.12 6.81
CA ASP A 128 16.38 10.66 8.17
C ASP A 128 17.10 9.74 9.16
N ASP A 129 17.81 10.33 10.12
CA ASP A 129 18.52 9.62 11.18
C ASP A 129 17.74 9.64 12.50
N GLN A 130 16.51 10.16 12.52
CA GLN A 130 15.66 10.14 13.70
C GLN A 130 15.17 8.71 13.99
N THR A 131 15.14 8.38 15.28
CA THR A 131 14.51 7.16 15.77
C THR A 131 12.99 7.20 15.58
N SER A 132 12.34 6.05 15.66
CA SER A 132 10.86 5.97 15.57
C SER A 132 10.18 6.82 16.65
N GLU A 133 10.76 6.93 17.85
CA GLU A 133 10.25 7.75 18.94
C GLU A 133 10.37 9.25 18.61
N GLU A 134 11.53 9.70 18.15
CA GLU A 134 11.74 11.09 17.73
C GLU A 134 10.84 11.49 16.56
N ILE A 135 10.63 10.59 15.58
CA ILE A 135 9.69 10.81 14.47
C ILE A 135 8.26 10.94 14.99
N HIS A 136 7.86 10.09 15.95
CA HIS A 136 6.54 10.17 16.57
C HIS A 136 6.34 11.52 17.27
N ASP A 137 7.30 11.94 18.08
CA ASP A 137 7.23 13.19 18.86
C ASP A 137 7.25 14.44 17.98
N THR A 138 8.00 14.41 16.87
CA THR A 138 8.09 15.53 15.94
C THR A 138 6.95 15.60 14.93
N ARG A 139 6.18 14.51 14.74
CA ARG A 139 5.06 14.49 13.80
C ARG A 139 3.93 15.44 14.16
N GLY A 140 3.77 15.79 15.45
CA GLY A 140 2.66 16.59 15.96
C GLY A 140 1.35 15.81 16.04
N ASP A 141 0.28 16.51 16.33
CA ASP A 141 -1.07 15.94 16.53
C ASP A 141 -2.12 16.67 15.67
N PHE A 142 -3.41 16.41 15.91
CA PHE A 142 -4.51 17.03 15.18
C PHE A 142 -4.63 18.54 15.42
N LEU A 143 -4.09 19.05 16.52
CA LEU A 143 -4.15 20.47 16.92
C LEU A 143 -2.86 21.21 16.64
N HIS A 144 -1.75 20.50 16.57
CA HIS A 144 -0.41 21.09 16.41
C HIS A 144 0.28 20.54 15.16
N PRO A 145 0.85 21.41 14.32
CA PRO A 145 1.65 20.97 13.17
C PRO A 145 2.89 20.20 13.62
N GLY A 146 3.40 19.35 12.75
CA GLY A 146 4.67 18.69 12.98
C GLY A 146 5.87 19.63 12.82
N LYS A 147 7.02 19.18 13.32
CA LYS A 147 8.31 19.87 13.16
C LYS A 147 9.13 19.15 12.10
N GLU A 148 9.81 19.91 11.27
CA GLU A 148 10.73 19.36 10.28
C GLU A 148 11.91 18.65 10.96
N SER A 149 12.34 17.53 10.37
CA SER A 149 13.56 16.85 10.78
C SER A 149 14.79 17.72 10.48
N PRO A 150 15.84 17.73 11.33
CA PRO A 150 17.11 18.37 11.04
C PRO A 150 17.76 17.87 9.73
N TRP A 151 17.44 16.65 9.32
CA TRP A 151 18.02 15.98 8.16
C TRP A 151 17.23 16.21 6.87
N ARG A 152 16.08 16.87 6.95
CA ARG A 152 15.15 17.10 5.84
C ARG A 152 15.76 17.82 4.64
N ASN A 153 16.77 18.65 4.89
CA ASN A 153 17.39 19.50 3.88
C ASN A 153 18.81 19.05 3.47
N ARG A 154 19.14 17.77 3.66
CA ARG A 154 20.34 17.17 3.09
C ARG A 154 20.37 17.29 1.57
N SER A 155 21.58 17.38 0.99
CA SER A 155 21.73 17.40 -0.46
C SER A 155 21.22 16.11 -1.13
N VAL A 156 20.91 16.19 -2.40
CA VAL A 156 20.47 15.03 -3.19
C VAL A 156 21.56 13.97 -3.22
N GLU A 157 22.81 14.38 -3.40
CA GLU A 157 23.98 13.53 -3.47
C GLU A 157 24.19 12.76 -2.16
N GLU A 158 24.12 13.45 -1.03
CA GLU A 158 24.25 12.84 0.29
C GLU A 158 23.10 11.84 0.56
N ASN A 159 21.86 12.20 0.23
CA ASN A 159 20.71 11.30 0.37
C ASN A 159 20.85 10.04 -0.50
N LEU A 160 21.31 10.16 -1.75
CA LEU A 160 21.53 9.02 -2.63
C LEU A 160 22.64 8.11 -2.10
N GLN A 161 23.74 8.68 -1.59
CA GLN A 161 24.81 7.92 -0.98
C GLN A 161 24.32 7.14 0.24
N LEU A 162 23.65 7.81 1.18
CA LEU A 162 23.11 7.19 2.40
C LEU A 162 22.10 6.10 2.05
N PHE A 163 21.23 6.33 1.08
CA PHE A 163 20.24 5.35 0.65
C PHE A 163 20.88 4.12 0.00
N GLN A 164 21.97 4.30 -0.78
CA GLN A 164 22.78 3.19 -1.28
C GLN A 164 23.48 2.43 -0.16
N GLU A 165 23.97 3.11 0.86
CA GLU A 165 24.59 2.51 2.04
C GLU A 165 23.56 1.71 2.86
N MET A 166 22.31 2.19 2.99
CA MET A 166 21.19 1.45 3.59
C MET A 166 20.95 0.13 2.83
N LYS A 167 20.87 0.20 1.49
CA LYS A 167 20.72 -1.00 0.64
C LYS A 167 21.83 -2.02 0.86
N ASN A 168 23.05 -1.56 1.07
CA ASN A 168 24.21 -2.42 1.29
C ASN A 168 24.31 -2.98 2.73
N GLY A 169 23.33 -2.68 3.59
CA GLY A 169 23.28 -3.17 4.97
C GLY A 169 24.32 -2.54 5.90
N LYS A 170 24.78 -1.31 5.60
CA LYS A 170 25.76 -0.60 6.42
C LYS A 170 25.20 -0.17 7.79
N TYR A 171 23.89 0.02 7.88
CA TYR A 171 23.17 0.49 9.06
C TYR A 171 22.30 -0.61 9.65
N LYS A 172 22.03 -0.52 10.95
CA LYS A 172 21.05 -1.40 11.62
C LYS A 172 19.63 -1.01 11.20
N ASP A 173 18.71 -1.96 11.32
CA ASP A 173 17.30 -1.72 11.05
C ASP A 173 16.77 -0.58 11.92
N GLY A 174 16.16 0.42 11.28
CA GLY A 174 15.63 1.60 11.95
C GLY A 174 16.66 2.67 12.32
N GLU A 175 17.96 2.47 12.11
CA GLU A 175 18.98 3.49 12.34
C GLU A 175 18.89 4.64 11.34
N LYS A 176 18.50 4.32 10.12
CA LYS A 176 18.18 5.30 9.08
C LYS A 176 16.91 4.88 8.38
N VAL A 177 16.10 5.87 8.00
CA VAL A 177 14.85 5.66 7.29
C VAL A 177 14.74 6.60 6.09
N LEU A 178 14.08 6.17 5.01
CA LEU A 178 13.72 7.08 3.93
C LEU A 178 12.33 7.66 4.20
N ARG A 179 12.22 8.98 4.17
CA ARG A 179 10.95 9.70 4.34
C ARG A 179 10.58 10.47 3.07
N ALA A 180 9.29 10.47 2.73
CA ALA A 180 8.78 11.37 1.73
C ALA A 180 8.75 12.81 2.29
N LYS A 181 9.06 13.80 1.44
CA LYS A 181 9.08 15.22 1.80
C LYS A 181 7.72 15.85 1.48
N ILE A 182 6.83 15.83 2.48
CA ILE A 182 5.46 16.36 2.39
C ILE A 182 5.27 17.46 3.45
N ASP A 183 4.19 18.22 3.37
CA ASP A 183 3.91 19.30 4.30
C ASP A 183 3.72 18.78 5.74
N MET A 184 4.57 19.23 6.66
CA MET A 184 4.50 18.91 8.09
C MET A 184 3.31 19.57 8.80
N SER A 185 2.60 20.47 8.14
CA SER A 185 1.34 21.07 8.61
C SER A 185 0.09 20.40 8.05
N ALA A 186 0.24 19.34 7.23
CA ALA A 186 -0.89 18.64 6.62
C ALA A 186 -1.93 18.26 7.69
N PRO A 187 -3.25 18.49 7.43
CA PRO A 187 -4.31 18.11 8.36
C PRO A 187 -4.33 16.61 8.66
N ASN A 188 -3.99 15.79 7.64
CA ASN A 188 -3.80 14.37 7.82
C ASN A 188 -2.40 14.09 8.37
N VAL A 189 -2.34 13.73 9.65
CA VAL A 189 -1.08 13.49 10.39
C VAL A 189 -0.21 12.42 9.73
N VAL A 190 -0.82 11.39 9.10
CA VAL A 190 -0.05 10.32 8.42
C VAL A 190 0.63 10.79 7.13
N MET A 191 0.27 11.95 6.61
CA MET A 191 0.90 12.56 5.42
C MET A 191 2.09 13.47 5.76
N ARG A 192 2.41 13.66 7.05
CA ARG A 192 3.52 14.50 7.50
C ARG A 192 4.84 13.74 7.42
N ASP A 193 5.57 13.93 6.34
CA ASP A 193 6.84 13.25 6.02
C ASP A 193 6.81 11.74 6.40
N PRO A 194 5.94 10.93 5.78
CA PRO A 194 5.80 9.51 6.12
C PRO A 194 7.06 8.72 5.80
N VAL A 195 7.35 7.72 6.62
CA VAL A 195 8.42 6.74 6.37
C VAL A 195 8.01 5.85 5.20
N SER A 196 8.87 5.72 4.21
CA SER A 196 8.69 4.88 3.02
C SER A 196 9.55 3.61 3.06
N TYR A 197 10.75 3.68 3.68
CA TYR A 197 11.66 2.54 3.85
C TYR A 197 12.33 2.58 5.22
N THR A 198 12.36 1.45 5.90
CA THR A 198 13.03 1.27 7.20
C THR A 198 14.28 0.42 7.10
N HIS A 199 14.33 -0.55 6.19
CA HIS A 199 15.48 -1.38 5.89
C HIS A 199 15.41 -1.82 4.43
N LEU A 200 16.57 -1.96 3.82
CA LEU A 200 16.71 -2.24 2.39
C LEU A 200 17.42 -3.56 2.13
N ARG A 201 17.50 -4.48 3.08
CA ARG A 201 17.90 -5.83 2.75
C ARG A 201 16.90 -6.38 1.74
N ALA A 202 17.26 -6.20 0.46
CA ALA A 202 16.76 -7.12 -0.54
C ALA A 202 17.11 -8.49 -0.01
N HIS A 203 16.10 -9.33 0.25
CA HIS A 203 16.37 -10.70 0.56
C HIS A 203 17.17 -11.24 -0.60
N GLU A 204 18.42 -11.58 -0.37
CA GLU A 204 18.97 -12.74 -1.01
C GLU A 204 18.04 -13.85 -0.55
N THR A 205 16.98 -14.09 -1.34
CA THR A 205 16.29 -15.35 -1.31
C THR A 205 17.35 -16.34 -1.71
N ASP A 206 17.98 -16.94 -0.70
CA ASP A 206 18.62 -18.22 -0.91
C ASP A 206 17.56 -19.09 -1.56
N SER A 207 17.82 -19.35 -2.83
CA SER A 207 17.04 -20.23 -3.70
C SER A 207 16.77 -21.54 -2.96
N TYR A 208 15.49 -21.80 -2.71
CA TYR A 208 15.01 -23.16 -2.52
C TYR A 208 14.55 -23.74 -3.84
#